data_183d1a15fb98005f612fd54fed0bbb24
#
_entry.id   183d1a15fb98005f612fd54fed0bbb24
#
_cell.length_a   1.000
_cell.length_b   1.000
_cell.length_c   1.000
_cell.angle_alpha   90.00
_cell.angle_beta   90.00
_cell.angle_gamma   90.00
#
_symmetry.space_group_name_H-M   'P 1'
#
loop_
_entity.id
_entity.type
_entity.pdbx_description
1 polymer ?
#
loop_
_entity_poly.entity_id
_entity_poly.type
_entity_poly.pdbx_seq_one_letter_code
_entity_poly.pdbx_strand_id
1 'polypeptide(L)'
;LKRSSLVRATLDPEEAQAAAALVVAAMDVALVVDRKGVIREVTCSIGDLRDVIDGKWRGRPWADTVTAATRPKVEALLKDAAQMVEPRWRQVNHPSGQGPDVPISYSAVRVGGSGRIMAVGRDLRPVATLQQRLVNAQQSIEREHAKLRHAETRYRMLFQIASEAVLVVDASSGRVIEANPAAADLLQAPMRRL
;
A
#
# COMPACT_ATOMS: atom_id res chain seq x y z
N LEU A 1 -24.26 -9.39 -9.28
CA LEU A 1 -23.43 -10.09 -10.28
C LEU A 1 -22.99 -11.44 -9.70
N LYS A 2 -23.47 -12.53 -10.36
CA LYS A 2 -23.25 -13.93 -10.01
C LYS A 2 -21.76 -14.30 -10.12
N ARG A 3 -21.04 -14.31 -8.99
CA ARG A 3 -19.67 -14.86 -8.89
C ARG A 3 -19.58 -16.16 -8.09
N SER A 4 -20.70 -16.78 -7.77
CA SER A 4 -20.74 -17.95 -6.86
C SER A 4 -20.97 -19.29 -7.55
N SER A 5 -20.94 -19.39 -8.89
CA SER A 5 -21.25 -20.67 -9.57
C SER A 5 -20.02 -21.48 -10.00
N LEU A 6 -18.80 -20.96 -9.84
CA LEU A 6 -17.57 -21.63 -10.30
C LEU A 6 -16.96 -22.63 -9.30
N VAL A 7 -17.48 -22.70 -8.06
CA VAL A 7 -16.90 -23.56 -7.00
C VAL A 7 -17.77 -24.77 -6.65
N ARG A 8 -18.85 -25.02 -7.39
CA ARG A 8 -19.63 -26.27 -7.30
C ARG A 8 -19.33 -27.30 -8.40
N ALA A 9 -18.22 -27.16 -9.12
CA ALA A 9 -17.64 -28.29 -9.81
C ALA A 9 -17.16 -29.26 -8.73
N THR A 10 -17.61 -30.49 -8.77
CA THR A 10 -17.09 -31.60 -7.96
C THR A 10 -15.65 -31.83 -8.40
N LEU A 11 -14.72 -31.06 -7.81
CA LEU A 11 -13.30 -31.29 -7.95
C LEU A 11 -13.02 -32.68 -7.40
N ASP A 12 -12.27 -33.49 -8.12
CA ASP A 12 -11.77 -34.71 -7.56
C ASP A 12 -10.76 -34.43 -6.42
N PRO A 13 -10.38 -35.39 -5.59
CA PRO A 13 -9.47 -35.15 -4.47
C PRO A 13 -8.12 -34.56 -4.87
N GLU A 14 -7.60 -34.87 -6.06
CA GLU A 14 -6.32 -34.34 -6.56
C GLU A 14 -6.46 -32.89 -7.01
N GLU A 15 -7.54 -32.57 -7.72
CA GLU A 15 -7.87 -31.19 -8.11
C GLU A 15 -8.12 -30.30 -6.89
N ALA A 16 -8.81 -30.81 -5.87
CA ALA A 16 -9.04 -30.10 -4.62
C ALA A 16 -7.73 -29.83 -3.88
N GLN A 17 -6.80 -30.78 -3.89
CA GLN A 17 -5.47 -30.63 -3.28
C GLN A 17 -4.60 -29.64 -4.06
N ALA A 18 -4.63 -29.68 -5.39
CA ALA A 18 -3.94 -28.72 -6.24
C ALA A 18 -4.49 -27.30 -6.06
N ALA A 19 -5.81 -27.13 -6.00
CA ALA A 19 -6.45 -25.84 -5.74
C ALA A 19 -6.09 -25.29 -4.36
N ALA A 20 -6.05 -26.14 -3.33
CA ALA A 20 -5.61 -25.74 -1.99
C ALA A 20 -4.14 -25.31 -1.97
N ALA A 21 -3.26 -26.04 -2.66
CA ALA A 21 -1.85 -25.71 -2.79
C ALA A 21 -1.65 -24.36 -3.50
N LEU A 22 -2.40 -24.08 -4.58
CA LEU A 22 -2.37 -22.80 -5.29
C LEU A 22 -2.85 -21.64 -4.40
N VAL A 23 -3.90 -21.85 -3.61
CA VAL A 23 -4.37 -20.82 -2.67
C VAL A 23 -3.32 -20.53 -1.61
N VAL A 24 -2.68 -21.55 -1.05
CA VAL A 24 -1.61 -21.39 -0.06
C VAL A 24 -0.38 -20.71 -0.68
N ALA A 25 -0.01 -21.07 -1.92
CA ALA A 25 1.12 -20.47 -2.63
C ALA A 25 0.88 -18.99 -2.99
N ALA A 26 -0.38 -18.59 -3.19
CA ALA A 26 -0.76 -17.22 -3.51
C ALA A 26 -0.96 -16.32 -2.26
N MET A 27 -0.84 -16.87 -1.05
CA MET A 27 -1.06 -16.17 0.22
C MET A 27 0.23 -16.11 1.02
N ASP A 28 0.37 -15.05 1.79
CA ASP A 28 1.55 -14.82 2.61
C ASP A 28 1.53 -15.67 3.88
N VAL A 29 0.34 -15.90 4.43
CA VAL A 29 0.11 -16.72 5.63
C VAL A 29 -1.14 -17.58 5.44
N ALA A 30 -1.07 -18.84 5.86
CA ALA A 30 -2.23 -19.71 5.97
C ALA A 30 -2.26 -20.39 7.35
N LEU A 31 -3.43 -20.39 7.97
CA LEU A 31 -3.69 -20.99 9.29
C LEU A 31 -4.75 -22.05 9.17
N VAL A 32 -4.55 -23.20 9.82
CA VAL A 32 -5.60 -24.17 10.10
C VAL A 32 -5.94 -24.08 11.58
N VAL A 33 -7.19 -23.74 11.86
CA VAL A 33 -7.71 -23.50 13.21
C VAL A 33 -8.79 -24.53 13.53
N ASP A 34 -8.80 -25.06 14.75
CA ASP A 34 -9.81 -26.01 15.18
C ASP A 34 -11.12 -25.29 15.66
N ARG A 35 -12.13 -26.07 16.06
CA ARG A 35 -13.43 -25.57 16.55
C ARG A 35 -13.31 -24.70 17.80
N LYS A 36 -12.21 -24.81 18.56
CA LYS A 36 -11.96 -24.00 19.76
C LYS A 36 -11.17 -22.73 19.47
N GLY A 37 -10.87 -22.46 18.19
CA GLY A 37 -10.07 -21.31 17.79
C GLY A 37 -8.56 -21.50 17.97
N VAL A 38 -8.09 -22.74 18.21
CA VAL A 38 -6.66 -23.05 18.41
C VAL A 38 -6.00 -23.33 17.07
N ILE A 39 -4.87 -22.67 16.81
CA ILE A 39 -4.06 -22.84 15.62
C ILE A 39 -3.40 -24.22 15.64
N ARG A 40 -3.67 -25.05 14.66
CA ARG A 40 -3.11 -26.40 14.51
C ARG A 40 -1.94 -26.42 13.54
N GLU A 41 -2.08 -25.66 12.45
CA GLU A 41 -1.05 -25.57 11.43
C GLU A 41 -0.87 -24.09 11.01
N VAL A 42 0.36 -23.76 10.68
CA VAL A 42 0.76 -22.45 10.16
C VAL A 42 1.64 -22.67 8.97
N THR A 43 1.35 -22.00 7.87
CA THR A 43 2.23 -21.93 6.71
C THR A 43 2.48 -20.46 6.40
N CYS A 44 3.74 -20.08 6.24
CA CYS A 44 4.15 -18.73 5.91
C CYS A 44 5.14 -18.78 4.74
N SER A 45 4.86 -18.02 3.68
CA SER A 45 5.70 -17.92 2.48
C SER A 45 6.76 -16.84 2.57
N ILE A 46 6.59 -15.87 3.49
CA ILE A 46 7.49 -14.72 3.64
C ILE A 46 8.48 -14.97 4.78
N GLY A 47 9.80 -14.94 4.46
CA GLY A 47 10.88 -15.22 5.41
C GLY A 47 10.81 -14.37 6.68
N ASP A 48 10.63 -13.05 6.54
CA ASP A 48 10.57 -12.10 7.68
C ASP A 48 9.35 -12.34 8.60
N LEU A 49 8.25 -12.86 8.07
CA LEU A 49 7.10 -13.25 8.87
C LEU A 49 7.32 -14.55 9.62
N ARG A 50 8.17 -15.43 9.14
CA ARG A 50 8.55 -16.66 9.85
C ARG A 50 9.09 -16.35 11.24
N ASP A 51 9.95 -15.35 11.36
CA ASP A 51 10.57 -14.96 12.65
C ASP A 51 9.52 -14.46 13.66
N VAL A 52 8.45 -13.84 13.16
CA VAL A 52 7.31 -13.37 13.99
C VAL A 52 6.38 -14.53 14.36
N ILE A 53 6.22 -15.51 13.47
CA ILE A 53 5.26 -16.62 13.55
C ILE A 53 5.90 -17.86 14.17
N ASP A 54 7.23 -18.02 14.02
CA ASP A 54 7.93 -19.28 14.16
C ASP A 54 7.79 -19.92 15.55
N GLY A 55 7.13 -21.07 15.57
CA GLY A 55 6.92 -21.91 16.76
C GLY A 55 5.99 -21.34 17.83
N LYS A 56 5.67 -20.05 17.78
CA LYS A 56 4.94 -19.34 18.84
C LYS A 56 3.41 -19.41 18.70
N TRP A 57 2.90 -19.69 17.51
CA TRP A 57 1.45 -19.64 17.25
C TRP A 57 0.78 -21.01 17.31
N ARG A 58 1.47 -22.05 16.91
CA ARG A 58 0.94 -23.41 16.91
C ARG A 58 0.55 -23.86 18.33
N GLY A 59 -0.63 -24.39 18.48
CA GLY A 59 -1.17 -24.83 19.78
C GLY A 59 -1.77 -23.70 20.63
N ARG A 60 -1.72 -22.44 20.19
CA ARG A 60 -2.32 -21.31 20.89
C ARG A 60 -3.66 -20.90 20.27
N PRO A 61 -4.58 -20.31 21.04
CA PRO A 61 -5.75 -19.66 20.47
C PRO A 61 -5.33 -18.54 19.52
N TRP A 62 -5.95 -18.45 18.34
CA TRP A 62 -5.62 -17.41 17.36
C TRP A 62 -5.84 -15.99 17.95
N ALA A 63 -6.88 -15.81 18.75
CA ALA A 63 -7.17 -14.55 19.44
C ALA A 63 -6.03 -14.07 20.38
N ASP A 64 -5.15 -14.98 20.83
CA ASP A 64 -4.03 -14.65 21.71
C ASP A 64 -2.73 -14.34 20.93
N THR A 65 -2.73 -14.48 19.62
CA THR A 65 -1.60 -14.13 18.75
C THR A 65 -1.70 -12.73 18.17
N VAL A 66 -2.73 -12.00 18.52
CA VAL A 66 -3.04 -10.67 17.96
C VAL A 66 -3.10 -9.62 19.07
N THR A 67 -3.02 -8.35 18.67
CA THR A 67 -3.16 -7.24 19.63
C THR A 67 -4.56 -7.20 20.24
N ALA A 68 -4.68 -6.68 21.45
CA ALA A 68 -5.96 -6.56 22.16
C ALA A 68 -7.02 -5.80 21.33
N ALA A 69 -6.60 -4.76 20.61
CA ALA A 69 -7.46 -3.95 19.77
C ALA A 69 -8.05 -4.73 18.56
N THR A 70 -7.35 -5.75 18.07
CA THR A 70 -7.78 -6.53 16.89
C THR A 70 -8.35 -7.90 17.24
N ARG A 71 -8.30 -8.32 18.51
CA ARG A 71 -8.89 -9.58 19.01
C ARG A 71 -10.36 -9.76 18.61
N PRO A 72 -11.25 -8.75 18.73
CA PRO A 72 -12.66 -8.90 18.32
C PRO A 72 -12.82 -9.22 16.83
N LYS A 73 -11.87 -8.78 15.99
CA LYS A 73 -11.89 -9.07 14.55
C LYS A 73 -11.60 -10.56 14.27
N VAL A 74 -10.69 -11.17 15.02
CA VAL A 74 -10.41 -12.61 14.93
C VAL A 74 -11.61 -13.42 15.39
N GLU A 75 -12.23 -13.04 16.50
CA GLU A 75 -13.45 -13.70 17.00
C GLU A 75 -14.59 -13.62 15.98
N ALA A 76 -14.74 -12.46 15.33
CA ALA A 76 -15.71 -12.29 14.24
C ALA A 76 -15.38 -13.16 13.02
N LEU A 77 -14.09 -13.27 12.61
CA LEU A 77 -13.67 -14.16 11.53
C LEU A 77 -14.00 -15.63 11.83
N LEU A 78 -13.72 -16.09 13.05
CA LEU A 78 -14.02 -17.45 13.50
C LEU A 78 -15.52 -17.71 13.53
N LYS A 79 -16.31 -16.76 14.04
CA LYS A 79 -17.76 -16.85 14.10
C LYS A 79 -18.39 -16.89 12.70
N ASP A 80 -18.00 -15.96 11.82
CA ASP A 80 -18.49 -15.89 10.45
C ASP A 80 -18.19 -17.19 9.69
N ALA A 81 -16.95 -17.71 9.82
CA ALA A 81 -16.55 -18.97 9.21
C ALA A 81 -17.33 -20.19 9.78
N ALA A 82 -17.53 -20.25 11.09
CA ALA A 82 -18.32 -21.32 11.73
C ALA A 82 -19.79 -21.33 11.24
N GLN A 83 -20.36 -20.16 11.02
CA GLN A 83 -21.73 -19.97 10.52
C GLN A 83 -21.84 -20.04 8.99
N MET A 84 -20.74 -20.28 8.28
CA MET A 84 -20.65 -20.30 6.80
C MET A 84 -21.19 -19.01 6.15
N VAL A 85 -20.96 -17.87 6.81
CA VAL A 85 -21.23 -16.54 6.25
C VAL A 85 -20.23 -16.28 5.14
N GLU A 86 -20.60 -15.46 4.15
CA GLU A 86 -19.71 -15.06 3.07
C GLU A 86 -18.38 -14.50 3.59
N PRO A 87 -17.21 -15.02 3.15
CA PRO A 87 -15.93 -14.65 3.68
C PRO A 87 -15.63 -13.16 3.47
N ARG A 88 -15.20 -12.47 4.52
CA ARG A 88 -14.82 -11.06 4.48
C ARG A 88 -13.38 -10.89 4.95
N TRP A 89 -12.66 -9.99 4.29
CA TRP A 89 -11.32 -9.63 4.70
C TRP A 89 -11.35 -8.68 5.89
N ARG A 90 -10.55 -8.98 6.92
CA ARG A 90 -10.41 -8.14 8.12
C ARG A 90 -8.93 -7.95 8.43
N GLN A 91 -8.51 -6.69 8.61
CA GLN A 91 -7.16 -6.39 9.06
C GLN A 91 -7.01 -6.70 10.54
N VAL A 92 -5.98 -7.47 10.86
CA VAL A 92 -5.59 -7.90 12.20
C VAL A 92 -4.12 -7.55 12.40
N ASN A 93 -3.74 -7.07 13.57
CA ASN A 93 -2.37 -6.72 13.90
C ASN A 93 -1.78 -7.75 14.86
N HIS A 94 -0.62 -8.28 14.49
CA HIS A 94 0.15 -9.18 15.35
C HIS A 94 1.26 -8.41 16.05
N PRO A 95 1.44 -8.57 17.38
CA PRO A 95 2.51 -7.88 18.08
C PRO A 95 3.86 -8.39 17.60
N SER A 96 4.75 -7.46 17.26
CA SER A 96 6.15 -7.72 16.98
C SER A 96 6.97 -7.54 18.27
N GLY A 97 7.80 -8.51 18.62
CA GLY A 97 8.61 -8.44 19.85
C GLY A 97 9.68 -7.33 19.85
N GLN A 98 10.04 -6.82 18.68
CA GLN A 98 11.13 -5.83 18.52
C GLN A 98 10.85 -4.72 17.50
N GLY A 99 9.58 -4.48 17.15
CA GLY A 99 9.24 -3.49 16.13
C GLY A 99 7.76 -3.13 16.13
N PRO A 100 7.29 -2.41 15.11
CA PRO A 100 5.88 -2.11 14.95
C PRO A 100 5.09 -3.39 14.71
N ASP A 101 3.82 -3.39 15.15
CA ASP A 101 2.90 -4.48 14.91
C ASP A 101 2.81 -4.84 13.43
N VAL A 102 2.64 -6.13 13.14
CA VAL A 102 2.53 -6.65 11.78
C VAL A 102 1.07 -6.68 11.36
N PRO A 103 0.64 -5.81 10.42
CA PRO A 103 -0.71 -5.81 9.91
C PRO A 103 -0.88 -6.89 8.84
N ILE A 104 -1.79 -7.84 9.09
CA ILE A 104 -2.16 -8.89 8.15
C ILE A 104 -3.67 -8.81 7.88
N SER A 105 -4.06 -8.85 6.62
CA SER A 105 -5.48 -8.94 6.24
C SER A 105 -5.85 -10.42 6.10
N TYR A 106 -6.82 -10.88 6.92
CA TYR A 106 -7.27 -12.27 6.93
C TYR A 106 -8.68 -12.43 6.37
N SER A 107 -8.89 -13.55 5.70
CA SER A 107 -10.20 -14.10 5.39
C SER A 107 -10.26 -15.55 5.88
N ALA A 108 -11.39 -16.01 6.39
CA ALA A 108 -11.52 -17.33 6.98
C ALA A 108 -12.74 -18.07 6.42
N VAL A 109 -12.58 -19.36 6.20
CA VAL A 109 -13.63 -20.26 5.71
C VAL A 109 -13.62 -21.56 6.48
N ARG A 110 -14.80 -22.15 6.67
CA ARG A 110 -14.91 -23.51 7.20
C ARG A 110 -14.57 -24.54 6.13
N VAL A 111 -13.73 -25.50 6.47
CA VAL A 111 -13.27 -26.56 5.54
C VAL A 111 -13.75 -27.93 6.03
N GLY A 112 -14.41 -28.67 5.16
CA GLY A 112 -14.88 -30.04 5.41
C GLY A 112 -15.89 -30.18 6.53
N GLY A 113 -16.27 -31.44 6.85
CA GLY A 113 -17.23 -31.80 7.90
C GLY A 113 -16.64 -31.74 9.33
N SER A 114 -15.32 -31.66 9.47
CA SER A 114 -14.61 -31.67 10.77
C SER A 114 -14.78 -30.39 11.59
N GLY A 115 -15.34 -29.32 10.98
CA GLY A 115 -15.49 -28.02 11.61
C GLY A 115 -14.17 -27.24 11.77
N ARG A 116 -13.11 -27.63 11.03
CA ARG A 116 -11.87 -26.85 10.92
C ARG A 116 -12.12 -25.59 10.13
N ILE A 117 -11.39 -24.55 10.47
CA ILE A 117 -11.41 -23.27 9.78
C ILE A 117 -10.03 -23.07 9.14
N MET A 118 -10.02 -22.75 7.84
CA MET A 118 -8.84 -22.29 7.16
C MET A 118 -8.90 -20.77 7.07
N ALA A 119 -7.89 -20.10 7.58
CA ALA A 119 -7.71 -18.67 7.43
C ALA A 119 -6.51 -18.40 6.52
N VAL A 120 -6.69 -17.51 5.55
CA VAL A 120 -5.64 -17.06 4.64
C VAL A 120 -5.37 -15.58 4.88
N GLY A 121 -4.11 -15.20 4.88
CA GLY A 121 -3.66 -13.86 5.24
C GLY A 121 -2.74 -13.25 4.19
N ARG A 122 -2.83 -11.93 4.03
CA ARG A 122 -1.93 -11.10 3.22
C ARG A 122 -1.22 -10.09 4.10
N ASP A 123 0.08 -10.01 3.97
CA ASP A 123 0.90 -8.99 4.62
C ASP A 123 0.60 -7.61 4.01
N LEU A 124 0.25 -6.66 4.84
CA LEU A 124 -0.04 -5.29 4.40
C LEU A 124 1.17 -4.36 4.47
N ARG A 125 2.31 -4.79 5.04
CA ARG A 125 3.53 -3.97 5.16
C ARG A 125 4.06 -3.48 3.81
N PRO A 126 4.13 -4.32 2.74
CA PRO A 126 4.60 -3.86 1.44
C PRO A 126 3.73 -2.74 0.87
N VAL A 127 2.41 -2.88 1.00
CA VAL A 127 1.45 -1.86 0.52
C VAL A 127 1.57 -0.57 1.32
N ALA A 128 1.65 -0.65 2.65
CA ALA A 128 1.84 0.51 3.52
C ALA A 128 3.14 1.26 3.21
N THR A 129 4.24 0.51 2.99
CA THR A 129 5.53 1.08 2.63
C THR A 129 5.47 1.80 1.28
N LEU A 130 4.81 1.21 0.28
CA LEU A 130 4.66 1.83 -1.03
C LEU A 130 3.81 3.11 -0.96
N GLN A 131 2.70 3.08 -0.20
CA GLN A 131 1.87 4.27 0.03
C GLN A 131 2.67 5.39 0.68
N GLN A 132 3.48 5.08 1.70
CA GLN A 132 4.33 6.09 2.35
C GLN A 132 5.36 6.69 1.40
N ARG A 133 5.97 5.86 0.54
CA ARG A 133 6.91 6.35 -0.49
C ARG A 133 6.23 7.28 -1.49
N LEU A 134 5.01 6.97 -1.92
CA LEU A 134 4.24 7.83 -2.82
C LEU A 134 3.93 9.19 -2.19
N VAL A 135 3.48 9.20 -0.93
CA VAL A 135 3.22 10.45 -0.18
C VAL A 135 4.49 11.29 -0.07
N ASN A 136 5.61 10.67 0.29
CA ASN A 136 6.89 11.37 0.42
C ASN A 136 7.37 11.94 -0.93
N ALA A 137 7.20 11.20 -2.02
CA ALA A 137 7.55 11.66 -3.37
C ALA A 137 6.69 12.85 -3.80
N GLN A 138 5.38 12.80 -3.57
CA GLN A 138 4.47 13.91 -3.86
C GLN A 138 4.87 15.18 -3.09
N GLN A 139 5.14 15.05 -1.79
CA GLN A 139 5.59 16.18 -0.97
C GLN A 139 6.93 16.77 -1.45
N SER A 140 7.84 15.93 -1.94
CA SER A 140 9.12 16.39 -2.51
C SER A 140 8.88 17.21 -3.77
N ILE A 141 8.05 16.73 -4.68
CA ILE A 141 7.68 17.43 -5.93
C ILE A 141 7.03 18.76 -5.61
N GLU A 142 6.09 18.82 -4.66
CA GLU A 142 5.43 20.07 -4.27
C GLU A 142 6.42 21.10 -3.72
N ARG A 143 7.39 20.66 -2.91
CA ARG A 143 8.46 21.54 -2.39
C ARG A 143 9.35 22.09 -3.51
N GLU A 144 9.71 21.27 -4.48
CA GLU A 144 10.51 21.69 -5.63
C GLU A 144 9.74 22.69 -6.51
N HIS A 145 8.46 22.42 -6.80
CA HIS A 145 7.61 23.36 -7.51
C HIS A 145 7.44 24.69 -6.78
N ALA A 146 7.34 24.67 -5.45
CA ALA A 146 7.28 25.89 -4.66
C ALA A 146 8.58 26.71 -4.78
N LYS A 147 9.75 26.05 -4.70
CA LYS A 147 11.06 26.71 -4.89
C LYS A 147 11.19 27.34 -6.27
N LEU A 148 10.79 26.61 -7.32
CA LEU A 148 10.82 27.14 -8.70
C LEU A 148 9.94 28.37 -8.86
N ARG A 149 8.69 28.32 -8.36
CA ARG A 149 7.79 29.49 -8.39
C ARG A 149 8.35 30.69 -7.63
N HIS A 150 8.95 30.46 -6.46
CA HIS A 150 9.61 31.54 -5.72
C HIS A 150 10.80 32.13 -6.47
N ALA A 151 11.63 31.30 -7.11
CA ALA A 151 12.75 31.75 -7.90
C ALA A 151 12.28 32.56 -9.12
N GLU A 152 11.26 32.08 -9.83
CA GLU A 152 10.64 32.74 -10.97
C GLU A 152 10.05 34.11 -10.56
N THR A 153 9.30 34.15 -9.47
CA THR A 153 8.72 35.42 -8.97
C THR A 153 9.81 36.39 -8.61
N ARG A 154 10.87 35.95 -7.92
CA ARG A 154 12.02 36.81 -7.59
C ARG A 154 12.73 37.30 -8.85
N TYR A 155 12.97 36.42 -9.80
CA TYR A 155 13.57 36.79 -11.08
C TYR A 155 12.75 37.84 -11.78
N ARG A 156 11.44 37.64 -11.96
CA ARG A 156 10.54 38.61 -12.60
C ARG A 156 10.52 39.97 -11.88
N MET A 157 10.47 39.97 -10.55
CA MET A 157 10.54 41.24 -9.80
C MET A 157 11.86 41.96 -10.07
N LEU A 158 13.00 41.28 -9.90
CA LEU A 158 14.32 41.91 -10.11
C LEU A 158 14.48 42.41 -11.54
N PHE A 159 14.04 41.60 -12.52
CA PHE A 159 14.10 41.95 -13.93
C PHE A 159 13.28 43.18 -14.27
N GLN A 160 12.07 43.30 -13.68
CA GLN A 160 11.17 44.43 -13.92
C GLN A 160 11.61 45.73 -13.25
N ILE A 161 12.20 45.66 -12.04
CA ILE A 161 12.62 46.87 -11.30
C ILE A 161 14.06 47.30 -11.58
N ALA A 162 14.81 46.53 -12.36
CA ALA A 162 16.18 46.88 -12.71
C ALA A 162 16.20 48.21 -13.46
N SER A 163 17.02 49.16 -12.99
CA SER A 163 17.20 50.47 -13.63
C SER A 163 18.06 50.38 -14.89
N GLU A 164 18.80 49.32 -15.06
CA GLU A 164 19.62 49.05 -16.23
C GLU A 164 18.84 48.29 -17.30
N ALA A 165 19.08 48.59 -18.57
CA ALA A 165 18.50 47.84 -19.69
C ALA A 165 19.02 46.42 -19.75
N VAL A 166 18.14 45.44 -19.54
CA VAL A 166 18.48 44.01 -19.59
C VAL A 166 17.69 43.32 -20.70
N LEU A 167 18.42 42.61 -21.56
CA LEU A 167 17.86 41.77 -22.63
C LEU A 167 18.28 40.33 -22.46
N VAL A 168 17.34 39.42 -22.63
CA VAL A 168 17.63 37.98 -22.75
C VAL A 168 17.55 37.60 -24.22
N VAL A 169 18.63 37.06 -24.78
CA VAL A 169 18.75 36.73 -26.21
C VAL A 169 18.99 35.24 -26.36
N ASP A 170 18.29 34.61 -27.28
CA ASP A 170 18.60 33.24 -27.71
C ASP A 170 19.95 33.21 -28.49
N ALA A 171 20.90 32.48 -27.94
CA ALA A 171 22.25 32.45 -28.50
C ALA A 171 22.35 31.81 -29.90
N SER A 172 21.39 30.96 -30.26
CA SER A 172 21.39 30.24 -31.54
C SER A 172 20.75 31.07 -32.67
N SER A 173 19.69 31.81 -32.37
CA SER A 173 18.93 32.58 -33.36
C SER A 173 19.22 34.09 -33.32
N GLY A 174 19.88 34.58 -32.27
CA GLY A 174 20.09 36.02 -32.04
C GLY A 174 18.84 36.81 -31.73
N ARG A 175 17.70 36.11 -31.47
CA ARG A 175 16.40 36.75 -31.19
C ARG A 175 16.29 37.15 -29.73
N VAL A 176 15.74 38.31 -29.47
CA VAL A 176 15.38 38.72 -28.12
C VAL A 176 14.20 37.90 -27.62
N ILE A 177 14.37 37.25 -26.46
CA ILE A 177 13.35 36.43 -25.80
C ILE A 177 12.60 37.28 -24.78
N GLU A 178 13.34 38.04 -23.98
CA GLU A 178 12.78 38.93 -22.94
C GLU A 178 13.52 40.27 -22.90
N ALA A 179 12.80 41.33 -22.58
CA ALA A 179 13.34 42.66 -22.34
C ALA A 179 12.68 43.27 -21.10
N ASN A 180 13.44 43.92 -20.24
CA ASN A 180 12.90 44.61 -19.11
C ASN A 180 12.38 46.03 -19.50
N PRO A 181 11.62 46.71 -18.64
CA PRO A 181 11.08 48.06 -18.93
C PRO A 181 12.17 49.06 -19.31
N ALA A 182 13.32 49.05 -18.62
CA ALA A 182 14.42 49.96 -18.93
C ALA A 182 15.02 49.71 -20.34
N ALA A 183 15.05 48.47 -20.80
CA ALA A 183 15.45 48.16 -22.17
C ALA A 183 14.42 48.64 -23.21
N ALA A 184 13.14 48.49 -22.93
CA ALA A 184 12.09 48.99 -23.81
C ALA A 184 12.12 50.50 -23.95
N ASP A 185 12.35 51.24 -22.85
CA ASP A 185 12.50 52.70 -22.84
C ASP A 185 13.75 53.12 -23.60
N LEU A 186 14.90 52.47 -23.39
CA LEU A 186 16.13 52.80 -24.06
C LEU A 186 16.06 52.60 -25.59
N LEU A 187 15.40 51.53 -26.04
CA LEU A 187 15.24 51.16 -27.44
C LEU A 187 14.02 51.86 -28.10
N GLN A 188 13.27 52.63 -27.35
CA GLN A 188 12.01 53.31 -27.81
C GLN A 188 11.08 52.31 -28.57
N ALA A 189 11.09 51.04 -28.20
CA ALA A 189 10.33 49.98 -28.82
C ALA A 189 9.35 49.36 -27.82
N PRO A 190 8.08 49.15 -28.21
CA PRO A 190 7.16 48.45 -27.32
C PRO A 190 7.58 47.01 -27.10
N MET A 191 7.50 46.50 -25.87
CA MET A 191 7.91 45.15 -25.45
C MET A 191 7.38 44.01 -26.34
N ARG A 192 6.35 44.26 -27.14
CA ARG A 192 5.79 43.27 -28.10
C ARG A 192 6.51 43.21 -29.45
N ARG A 193 7.48 44.03 -29.69
CA ARG A 193 8.22 44.14 -30.97
C ARG A 193 9.73 43.92 -30.84
N LEU A 194 10.22 43.65 -29.65
CA LEU A 194 11.57 43.21 -29.36
C LEU A 194 11.60 41.68 -29.32
#